data_3ce2948c5ee1b4faabb0e566a3967ecd
#
_entry.id   3ce2948c5ee1b4faabb0e566a3967ecd
#
_cell.length_a   1.000
_cell.length_b   1.000
_cell.length_c   1.000
_cell.angle_alpha   90.00
_cell.angle_beta   90.00
_cell.angle_gamma   90.00
#
_symmetry.space_group_name_H-M   'P 1'
#
loop_
_entity.id
_entity.type
_entity.pdbx_description
1 polymer ?
#
loop_
_entity_poly.entity_id
_entity_poly.type
_entity_poly.pdbx_seq_one_letter_code
_entity_poly.pdbx_strand_id
1 'polypeptide(L)'
;ARQEAELMRVPVFVELTEQAIAEGNAVVAFFNFRQSLEAYRNLIREESTEIIGDQKDDDRVRNIADFQANKVKICACMIQAGGVGLSLHDLQGVPRISLIAPTYSAIDTKQALGRIHRAGALSPSRQYLLFANGTVETQIARSLRRKLRNIEALSDGDTLGAIL
;
A
#
# COMPACT_ATOMS: atom_id res chain seq x y z
N ALA A 1 1.91 14.71 15.44
CA ALA A 1 1.66 13.38 16.03
C ALA A 1 1.49 12.28 14.96
N ARG A 2 0.48 12.33 14.06
CA ARG A 2 0.25 11.26 13.05
C ARG A 2 1.38 11.14 12.03
N GLN A 3 1.85 12.24 11.49
CA GLN A 3 2.95 12.27 10.53
C GLN A 3 4.25 11.76 11.15
N GLU A 4 4.56 12.15 12.36
CA GLU A 4 5.72 11.66 13.11
C GLU A 4 5.64 10.15 13.34
N ALA A 5 4.46 9.65 13.77
CA ALA A 5 4.23 8.22 13.96
C ALA A 5 4.43 7.43 12.66
N GLU A 6 4.00 7.97 11.53
CA GLU A 6 4.23 7.34 10.23
C GLU A 6 5.71 7.38 9.84
N LEU A 7 6.40 8.51 10.03
CA LEU A 7 7.84 8.62 9.78
C LEU A 7 8.67 7.64 10.62
N MET A 8 8.32 7.47 11.89
CA MET A 8 9.01 6.52 12.78
C MET A 8 8.89 5.07 12.33
N ARG A 9 7.89 4.73 11.52
CA ARG A 9 7.71 3.37 10.96
C ARG A 9 8.35 3.16 9.61
N VAL A 10 8.84 4.20 8.96
CA VAL A 10 9.49 4.07 7.65
C VAL A 10 10.59 3.00 7.64
N PRO A 11 11.45 2.87 8.67
CA PRO A 11 12.44 1.79 8.72
C PRO A 11 11.82 0.39 8.68
N VAL A 12 10.66 0.19 9.31
CA VAL A 12 9.93 -1.11 9.27
C VAL A 12 9.39 -1.38 7.88
N PHE A 13 8.85 -0.36 7.19
CA PHE A 13 8.45 -0.49 5.79
C PHE A 13 9.63 -0.88 4.90
N VAL A 14 10.79 -0.29 5.11
CA VAL A 14 12.02 -0.61 4.36
C VAL A 14 12.42 -2.06 4.59
N GLU A 15 12.51 -2.51 5.85
CA GLU A 15 12.87 -3.88 6.22
C GLU A 15 11.93 -4.91 5.59
N LEU A 16 10.62 -4.71 5.71
CA LEU A 16 9.62 -5.61 5.13
C LEU A 16 9.66 -5.60 3.61
N THR A 17 9.96 -4.46 2.99
CA THR A 17 10.13 -4.35 1.54
C THR A 17 11.34 -5.15 1.08
N GLU A 18 12.49 -4.96 1.70
CA GLU A 18 13.73 -5.67 1.35
C GLU A 18 13.55 -7.19 1.51
N GLN A 19 12.89 -7.63 2.59
CA GLN A 19 12.54 -9.03 2.78
C GLN A 19 11.62 -9.56 1.68
N ALA A 20 10.56 -8.83 1.34
CA ALA A 20 9.62 -9.23 0.30
C ALA A 20 10.27 -9.34 -1.08
N ILE A 21 11.15 -8.41 -1.42
CA ILE A 21 11.94 -8.44 -2.66
C ILE A 21 12.86 -9.66 -2.69
N ALA A 22 13.55 -9.95 -1.58
CA ALA A 22 14.42 -11.13 -1.47
C ALA A 22 13.65 -12.45 -1.64
N GLU A 23 12.38 -12.48 -1.27
CA GLU A 23 11.47 -13.62 -1.44
C GLU A 23 10.81 -13.68 -2.84
N GLY A 24 11.15 -12.78 -3.76
CA GLY A 24 10.67 -12.78 -5.13
C GLY A 24 9.35 -12.02 -5.36
N ASN A 25 8.91 -11.20 -4.40
CA ASN A 25 7.70 -10.40 -4.54
C ASN A 25 8.00 -9.00 -5.09
N ALA A 26 6.99 -8.34 -5.64
CA ALA A 26 6.98 -6.90 -5.85
C ALA A 26 6.14 -6.23 -4.76
N VAL A 27 6.49 -4.99 -4.39
CA VAL A 27 5.92 -4.30 -3.23
C VAL A 27 5.25 -3.00 -3.63
N VAL A 28 4.05 -2.77 -3.11
CA VAL A 28 3.37 -1.46 -3.16
C VAL A 28 3.28 -0.94 -1.73
N ALA A 29 3.91 0.19 -1.45
CA ALA A 29 3.88 0.83 -0.13
C ALA A 29 2.99 2.07 -0.17
N PHE A 30 1.98 2.14 0.71
CA PHE A 30 1.01 3.22 0.78
C PHE A 30 1.24 4.09 2.01
N PHE A 31 1.38 5.40 1.78
CA PHE A 31 1.62 6.40 2.81
C PHE A 31 0.54 7.48 2.83
N ASN A 32 0.27 8.03 4.01
CA ASN A 32 -0.62 9.18 4.18
C ASN A 32 0.10 10.52 3.94
N PHE A 33 1.42 10.58 4.20
CA PHE A 33 2.21 11.80 4.17
C PHE A 33 3.36 11.71 3.17
N ARG A 34 3.52 12.74 2.36
CA ARG A 34 4.57 12.82 1.34
C ARG A 34 5.97 12.66 1.93
N GLN A 35 6.21 13.27 3.09
CA GLN A 35 7.49 13.17 3.78
C GLN A 35 7.85 11.72 4.13
N SER A 36 6.86 10.90 4.52
CA SER A 36 7.07 9.47 4.79
C SER A 36 7.40 8.70 3.51
N LEU A 37 6.70 8.99 2.43
CA LEU A 37 6.98 8.40 1.12
C LEU A 37 8.39 8.73 0.63
N GLU A 38 8.79 9.98 0.73
CA GLU A 38 10.13 10.43 0.34
C GLU A 38 11.22 9.79 1.21
N ALA A 39 11.02 9.76 2.54
CA ALA A 39 11.93 9.09 3.47
C ALA A 39 12.07 7.59 3.15
N TYR A 40 10.98 6.92 2.86
CA TYR A 40 10.97 5.52 2.44
C TYR A 40 11.79 5.31 1.17
N ARG A 41 11.55 6.08 0.12
CA ARG A 41 12.27 5.98 -1.15
C ARG A 41 13.76 6.28 -1.02
N ASN A 42 14.14 7.17 -0.11
CA ASN A 42 15.54 7.48 0.15
C ASN A 42 16.28 6.38 0.92
N LEU A 43 15.58 5.57 1.71
CA LEU A 43 16.16 4.51 2.54
C LEU A 43 16.22 3.15 1.85
N ILE A 44 15.30 2.83 0.94
CA ILE A 44 15.35 1.57 0.20
C ILE A 44 16.53 1.57 -0.77
N ARG A 45 17.15 0.39 -0.93
CA ARG A 45 18.31 0.19 -1.81
C ARG A 45 17.93 -0.04 -3.26
N GLU A 46 16.76 -0.63 -3.46
CA GLU A 46 16.24 -0.96 -4.80
C GLU A 46 15.63 0.27 -5.48
N GLU A 47 15.64 0.26 -6.80
CA GLU A 47 14.94 1.27 -7.58
C GLU A 47 13.43 1.22 -7.31
N SER A 48 12.83 2.38 -7.14
CA SER A 48 11.40 2.52 -6.89
C SER A 48 10.75 3.57 -7.77
N THR A 49 9.51 3.35 -8.10
CA THR A 49 8.64 4.35 -8.73
C THR A 49 7.66 4.92 -7.71
N GLU A 50 6.94 5.98 -8.07
CA GLU A 50 5.99 6.64 -7.17
C GLU A 50 4.67 7.00 -7.88
N ILE A 51 3.61 7.06 -7.09
CA ILE A 51 2.30 7.57 -7.52
C ILE A 51 1.82 8.58 -6.49
N ILE A 52 1.83 9.84 -6.89
CA ILE A 52 1.48 11.00 -6.05
C ILE A 52 0.43 11.87 -6.73
N GLY A 53 -0.29 12.70 -5.95
CA GLY A 53 -1.46 13.43 -6.42
C GLY A 53 -1.17 14.53 -7.45
N ASP A 54 -0.04 15.22 -7.29
CA ASP A 54 0.41 16.34 -8.14
C ASP A 54 1.35 15.93 -9.29
N GLN A 55 1.42 14.63 -9.56
CA GLN A 55 2.23 14.08 -10.63
C GLN A 55 1.60 14.35 -12.00
N LYS A 56 2.44 14.62 -13.01
CA LYS A 56 1.98 14.70 -14.41
C LYS A 56 1.40 13.36 -14.87
N ASP A 57 0.35 13.40 -15.66
CA ASP A 57 -0.36 12.20 -16.14
C ASP A 57 0.58 11.25 -16.89
N ASP A 58 1.45 11.76 -17.76
CA ASP A 58 2.41 10.95 -18.53
C ASP A 58 3.42 10.24 -17.61
N ASP A 59 3.91 10.92 -16.57
CA ASP A 59 4.83 10.32 -15.59
C ASP A 59 4.11 9.24 -14.78
N ARG A 60 2.87 9.48 -14.41
CA ARG A 60 2.04 8.53 -13.69
C ARG A 60 1.79 7.27 -14.51
N VAL A 61 1.39 7.41 -15.77
CA VAL A 61 1.17 6.29 -16.69
C VAL A 61 2.44 5.47 -16.86
N ARG A 62 3.58 6.13 -17.06
CA ARG A 62 4.89 5.47 -17.20
C ARG A 62 5.26 4.70 -15.93
N ASN A 63 5.11 5.31 -14.75
CA ASN A 63 5.43 4.69 -13.47
C ASN A 63 4.58 3.44 -13.21
N ILE A 64 3.30 3.49 -13.53
CA ILE A 64 2.42 2.31 -13.45
C ILE A 64 2.85 1.23 -14.43
N ALA A 65 3.16 1.60 -15.67
CA ALA A 65 3.59 0.65 -16.69
C ALA A 65 4.91 -0.04 -16.34
N ASP A 66 5.89 0.69 -15.82
CA ASP A 66 7.18 0.13 -15.40
C ASP A 66 7.02 -0.83 -14.20
N PHE A 67 6.15 -0.52 -13.25
CA PHE A 67 5.83 -1.43 -12.17
C PHE A 67 5.07 -2.67 -12.67
N GLN A 68 4.08 -2.51 -13.54
CA GLN A 68 3.31 -3.64 -14.09
C GLN A 68 4.17 -4.56 -14.95
N ALA A 69 5.14 -4.01 -15.69
CA ALA A 69 6.11 -4.78 -16.46
C ALA A 69 7.22 -5.43 -15.61
N ASN A 70 7.21 -5.23 -14.29
CA ASN A 70 8.25 -5.68 -13.35
C ASN A 70 9.66 -5.15 -13.67
N LYS A 71 9.77 -4.06 -14.42
CA LYS A 71 11.03 -3.31 -14.59
C LYS A 71 11.49 -2.71 -13.27
N VAL A 72 10.52 -2.20 -12.50
CA VAL A 72 10.70 -1.71 -11.13
C VAL A 72 9.78 -2.52 -10.22
N LYS A 73 10.33 -3.06 -9.14
CA LYS A 73 9.59 -3.96 -8.23
C LYS A 73 9.00 -3.27 -7.01
N ILE A 74 9.24 -1.98 -6.85
CA ILE A 74 8.75 -1.19 -5.73
C ILE A 74 8.01 0.03 -6.24
N CYS A 75 6.75 0.18 -5.79
CA CYS A 75 5.93 1.35 -6.06
C CYS A 75 5.50 2.01 -4.74
N ALA A 76 5.94 3.24 -4.51
CA ALA A 76 5.52 4.04 -3.38
C ALA A 76 4.31 4.91 -3.75
N CYS A 77 3.21 4.78 -3.02
CA CYS A 77 1.95 5.44 -3.34
C CYS A 77 1.47 6.33 -2.19
N MET A 78 0.96 7.51 -2.53
CA MET A 78 0.09 8.25 -1.61
C MET A 78 -1.29 7.59 -1.60
N ILE A 79 -1.84 7.32 -0.41
CA ILE A 79 -3.16 6.66 -0.27
C ILE A 79 -4.24 7.42 -1.04
N GLN A 80 -4.22 8.76 -0.96
CA GLN A 80 -5.21 9.62 -1.62
C GLN A 80 -4.93 9.89 -3.11
N ALA A 81 -3.70 9.62 -3.59
CA ALA A 81 -3.36 9.81 -5.00
C ALA A 81 -3.89 8.70 -5.91
N GLY A 82 -4.32 7.61 -5.31
CA GLY A 82 -4.84 6.46 -6.02
C GLY A 82 -6.25 6.65 -6.55
N GLY A 83 -6.57 7.74 -7.23
CA GLY A 83 -7.87 7.96 -7.87
C GLY A 83 -8.44 6.72 -8.57
N VAL A 84 -9.67 6.76 -9.01
CA VAL A 84 -10.38 5.65 -9.66
C VAL A 84 -9.52 5.05 -10.78
N GLY A 85 -9.35 3.72 -10.79
CA GLY A 85 -8.75 2.99 -11.91
C GLY A 85 -7.29 2.56 -11.78
N LEU A 86 -6.59 2.88 -10.68
CA LEU A 86 -5.22 2.40 -10.47
C LEU A 86 -5.20 0.88 -10.27
N SER A 87 -4.50 0.15 -11.14
CA SER A 87 -4.32 -1.30 -11.08
C SER A 87 -2.85 -1.65 -10.92
N LEU A 88 -2.52 -2.31 -9.82
CA LEU A 88 -1.14 -2.72 -9.49
C LEU A 88 -1.06 -4.23 -9.20
N HIS A 89 -2.07 -5.00 -9.61
CA HIS A 89 -2.11 -6.44 -9.45
C HIS A 89 -1.12 -7.15 -10.39
N ASP A 90 -0.78 -8.39 -10.05
CA ASP A 90 0.15 -9.18 -10.85
C ASP A 90 -0.44 -9.60 -12.20
N LEU A 91 0.25 -9.25 -13.27
CA LEU A 91 -0.09 -9.60 -14.64
C LEU A 91 0.94 -10.54 -15.31
N GLN A 92 2.04 -10.88 -14.61
CA GLN A 92 3.16 -11.60 -15.22
C GLN A 92 3.74 -12.72 -14.33
N GLY A 93 3.09 -13.07 -13.23
CA GLY A 93 3.52 -14.15 -12.34
C GLY A 93 4.50 -13.71 -11.23
N VAL A 94 4.65 -12.41 -10.97
CA VAL A 94 5.38 -11.87 -9.81
C VAL A 94 4.38 -11.49 -8.72
N PRO A 95 4.34 -12.20 -7.57
CA PRO A 95 3.39 -11.93 -6.51
C PRO A 95 3.53 -10.52 -5.95
N ARG A 96 2.41 -9.93 -5.57
CA ARG A 96 2.34 -8.57 -5.02
C ARG A 96 2.14 -8.61 -3.51
N ILE A 97 2.87 -7.75 -2.81
CA ILE A 97 2.65 -7.45 -1.39
C ILE A 97 2.35 -5.97 -1.27
N SER A 98 1.32 -5.59 -0.52
CA SER A 98 1.12 -4.20 -0.13
C SER A 98 1.39 -3.99 1.36
N LEU A 99 2.09 -2.90 1.65
CA LEU A 99 2.34 -2.38 2.99
C LEU A 99 1.57 -1.06 3.10
N ILE A 100 0.65 -0.97 4.04
CA ILE A 100 -0.29 0.15 4.12
C ILE A 100 -0.15 0.87 5.46
N ALA A 101 0.15 2.16 5.43
CA ALA A 101 0.12 3.01 6.61
C ALA A 101 -1.33 3.26 7.04
N PRO A 102 -1.62 3.23 8.36
CA PRO A 102 -3.00 3.37 8.84
C PRO A 102 -3.58 4.75 8.55
N THR A 103 -4.85 4.75 8.17
CA THR A 103 -5.66 5.97 8.02
C THR A 103 -7.01 5.82 8.72
N TYR A 104 -7.63 6.92 9.14
CA TYR A 104 -8.99 6.90 9.69
C TYR A 104 -10.07 6.67 8.63
N SER A 105 -9.73 6.83 7.35
CA SER A 105 -10.65 6.62 6.24
C SER A 105 -10.72 5.14 5.88
N ALA A 106 -11.84 4.51 6.19
CA ALA A 106 -12.09 3.12 5.78
C ALA A 106 -12.24 3.01 4.26
N ILE A 107 -12.74 4.04 3.59
CA ILE A 107 -12.87 4.09 2.13
C ILE A 107 -11.49 4.09 1.49
N ASP A 108 -10.58 4.95 1.94
CA ASP A 108 -9.21 5.02 1.42
C ASP A 108 -8.46 3.71 1.67
N THR A 109 -8.64 3.10 2.86
CA THR A 109 -8.06 1.78 3.18
C THR A 109 -8.60 0.71 2.25
N LYS A 110 -9.91 0.64 2.04
CA LYS A 110 -10.53 -0.33 1.14
C LYS A 110 -10.05 -0.14 -0.31
N GLN A 111 -9.90 1.09 -0.75
CA GLN A 111 -9.35 1.39 -2.07
C GLN A 111 -7.89 0.93 -2.19
N ALA A 112 -7.04 1.21 -1.19
CA ALA A 112 -5.65 0.74 -1.18
C ALA A 112 -5.59 -0.80 -1.22
N LEU A 113 -6.39 -1.50 -0.41
CA LEU A 113 -6.51 -2.95 -0.42
C LEU A 113 -6.91 -3.51 -1.79
N GLY A 114 -7.79 -2.83 -2.51
CA GLY A 114 -8.25 -3.25 -3.84
C GLY A 114 -7.25 -3.02 -4.99
N ARG A 115 -6.10 -2.39 -4.76
CA ARG A 115 -5.16 -2.04 -5.85
C ARG A 115 -4.36 -3.24 -6.36
N ILE A 116 -3.97 -4.14 -5.47
CA ILE A 116 -3.20 -5.34 -5.83
C ILE A 116 -4.05 -6.61 -5.87
N HIS A 117 -5.23 -6.59 -5.25
CA HIS A 117 -6.16 -7.73 -5.23
C HIS A 117 -7.29 -7.49 -6.23
N ARG A 118 -7.20 -8.13 -7.39
CA ARG A 118 -8.20 -8.02 -8.46
C ARG A 118 -8.45 -9.36 -9.15
N ALA A 119 -9.63 -9.52 -9.68
CA ALA A 119 -9.92 -10.60 -10.61
C ALA A 119 -8.96 -10.53 -11.81
N GLY A 120 -8.38 -11.66 -12.19
CA GLY A 120 -7.37 -11.73 -13.26
C GLY A 120 -5.92 -11.59 -12.81
N ALA A 121 -5.65 -11.39 -11.52
CA ALA A 121 -4.29 -11.49 -10.98
C ALA A 121 -3.77 -12.93 -11.14
N LEU A 122 -2.53 -13.08 -11.62
CA LEU A 122 -1.91 -14.40 -11.86
C LEU A 122 -1.39 -15.05 -10.57
N SER A 123 -1.11 -14.24 -9.54
CA SER A 123 -0.60 -14.72 -8.25
C SER A 123 -1.44 -14.18 -7.10
N PRO A 124 -1.50 -14.92 -5.96
CA PRO A 124 -2.11 -14.40 -4.74
C PRO A 124 -1.38 -13.15 -4.27
N SER A 125 -2.13 -12.19 -3.73
CA SER A 125 -1.57 -10.99 -3.09
C SER A 125 -1.69 -11.08 -1.58
N ARG A 126 -0.69 -10.52 -0.88
CA ARG A 126 -0.71 -10.35 0.58
C ARG A 126 -0.70 -8.87 0.91
N GLN A 127 -1.46 -8.47 1.91
CA GLN A 127 -1.66 -7.08 2.26
C GLN A 127 -1.53 -6.89 3.77
N TYR A 128 -0.69 -5.93 4.18
CA TYR A 128 -0.39 -5.67 5.57
C TYR A 128 -0.70 -4.23 5.93
N LEU A 129 -1.54 -4.05 6.95
CA LEU A 129 -1.75 -2.77 7.63
C LEU A 129 -0.78 -2.67 8.80
N LEU A 130 0.13 -1.72 8.78
CA LEU A 130 1.21 -1.57 9.75
C LEU A 130 0.86 -0.52 10.81
N PHE A 131 0.61 -0.96 12.04
CA PHE A 131 0.29 -0.10 13.16
C PHE A 131 1.43 -0.04 14.17
N ALA A 132 1.66 1.13 14.76
CA ALA A 132 2.55 1.27 15.92
C ALA A 132 1.76 1.05 17.22
N ASN A 133 2.16 0.06 18.01
CA ASN A 133 1.56 -0.20 19.31
C ASN A 133 1.85 0.94 20.29
N GLY A 134 0.88 1.23 21.17
CA GLY A 134 1.02 2.25 22.20
C GLY A 134 0.94 3.71 21.70
N THR A 135 0.53 3.92 20.46
CA THR A 135 0.37 5.25 19.88
C THR A 135 -1.10 5.56 19.55
N VAL A 136 -1.34 6.77 19.05
CA VAL A 136 -2.65 7.17 18.49
C VAL A 136 -3.17 6.16 17.45
N GLU A 137 -2.32 5.39 16.82
CA GLU A 137 -2.67 4.41 15.80
C GLU A 137 -3.39 3.18 16.37
N THR A 138 -3.22 2.86 17.64
CA THR A 138 -4.05 1.84 18.30
C THR A 138 -5.53 2.22 18.25
N GLN A 139 -5.85 3.50 18.38
CA GLN A 139 -7.23 4.01 18.26
C GLN A 139 -7.69 3.97 16.79
N ILE A 140 -6.79 4.30 15.84
CA ILE A 140 -7.06 4.18 14.40
C ILE A 140 -7.40 2.73 14.05
N ALA A 141 -6.59 1.77 14.49
CA ALA A 141 -6.81 0.35 14.25
C ALA A 141 -8.19 -0.11 14.73
N ARG A 142 -8.58 0.25 15.95
CA ARG A 142 -9.89 -0.09 16.51
C ARG A 142 -11.04 0.53 15.72
N SER A 143 -10.92 1.81 15.38
CA SER A 143 -11.92 2.54 14.59
C SER A 143 -12.05 1.96 13.19
N LEU A 144 -10.93 1.67 12.55
CA LEU A 144 -10.88 1.12 11.21
C LEU A 144 -11.49 -0.29 11.13
N ARG A 145 -11.15 -1.18 12.08
CA ARG A 145 -11.77 -2.51 12.17
C ARG A 145 -13.29 -2.45 12.27
N ARG A 146 -13.82 -1.52 13.07
CA ARG A 146 -15.27 -1.32 13.20
C ARG A 146 -15.89 -0.84 11.90
N LYS A 147 -15.28 0.14 11.23
CA LYS A 147 -15.76 0.72 9.98
C LYS A 147 -15.71 -0.28 8.83
N LEU A 148 -14.62 -1.06 8.72
CA LEU A 148 -14.48 -2.09 7.68
C LEU A 148 -15.52 -3.20 7.85
N ARG A 149 -15.76 -3.68 9.07
CA ARG A 149 -16.84 -4.64 9.35
C ARG A 149 -18.22 -4.12 8.94
N ASN A 150 -18.49 -2.84 9.18
CA ASN A 150 -19.78 -2.24 8.76
C ASN A 150 -19.91 -2.17 7.23
N ILE A 151 -18.80 -1.89 6.52
CA ILE A 151 -18.78 -1.86 5.05
C ILE A 151 -18.98 -3.28 4.48
N GLU A 152 -18.39 -4.30 5.10
CA GLU A 152 -18.57 -5.70 4.67
C GLU A 152 -19.96 -6.23 4.93
N ALA A 153 -20.58 -5.86 6.04
CA ALA A 153 -21.98 -6.19 6.31
C ALA A 153 -22.95 -5.59 5.28
N LEU A 154 -22.53 -4.55 4.56
CA LEU A 154 -23.29 -3.91 3.48
C LEU A 154 -22.87 -4.39 2.07
N SER A 155 -21.77 -5.08 1.95
CA SER A 155 -21.26 -5.63 0.68
C SER A 155 -21.08 -7.13 0.88
N ASP A 156 -21.87 -7.95 0.21
CA ASP A 156 -21.73 -9.38 0.29
C ASP A 156 -20.29 -9.86 0.02
N GLY A 157 -19.58 -10.24 1.07
CA GLY A 157 -18.52 -11.22 1.07
C GLY A 157 -17.07 -10.76 0.80
N ASP A 158 -16.18 -11.27 1.63
CA ASP A 158 -14.78 -11.64 1.35
C ASP A 158 -13.70 -10.54 1.23
N THR A 159 -13.54 -9.69 2.25
CA THR A 159 -12.34 -8.84 2.27
C THR A 159 -11.56 -8.84 3.61
N LEU A 160 -12.01 -9.56 4.64
CA LEU A 160 -11.44 -9.49 6.00
C LEU A 160 -10.48 -10.62 6.41
N GLY A 161 -10.01 -11.43 5.50
CA GLY A 161 -9.09 -12.53 5.85
C GLY A 161 -7.69 -12.12 6.33
N ALA A 162 -7.35 -10.83 6.42
CA ALA A 162 -5.97 -10.39 6.58
C ALA A 162 -5.74 -9.17 7.48
N ILE A 163 -6.59 -8.93 8.48
CA ILE A 163 -6.28 -7.94 9.53
C ILE A 163 -5.93 -8.71 10.81
N LEU A 164 -4.67 -9.04 10.93
CA LEU A 164 -4.06 -9.50 12.18
C LEU A 164 -3.58 -8.32 12.99
#